data_f39c236ab3863e5607364cd91e58efbc
#
_entry.id   f39c236ab3863e5607364cd91e58efbc
#
_cell.length_a   1.000
_cell.length_b   1.000
_cell.length_c   1.000
_cell.angle_alpha   90.00
_cell.angle_beta   90.00
_cell.angle_gamma   90.00
#
_symmetry.space_group_name_H-M   'P 1'
#
loop_
_entity.id
_entity.type
_entity.pdbx_description
1 polymer ?
#
loop_
_entity_poly.entity_id
_entity_poly.type
_entity_poly.pdbx_seq_one_letter_code
_entity_poly.pdbx_strand_id
1 'polypeptide(L)'
;MLFRSVGKVGTTEVDFVARKNEITQYIQVSASLTDEKAFDREMFPLRAIKDNYPKTIFTLDKFTLGNYEGIEVQSAIDWFLKD
;
A
#
# COMPACT_ATOMS: atom_id res chain seq x y z
N MET A 1 -4.38 -17.71 2.70
CA MET A 1 -3.03 -17.31 3.16
C MET A 1 -2.42 -16.32 2.19
N LEU A 2 -1.76 -15.31 2.71
CA LEU A 2 -1.06 -14.32 1.90
C LEU A 2 0.42 -14.66 1.79
N PHE A 3 0.90 -14.67 0.56
CA PHE A 3 2.34 -14.65 0.31
C PHE A 3 2.76 -13.20 0.11
N ARG A 4 3.85 -12.81 0.70
CA ARG A 4 4.38 -11.48 0.51
C ARG A 4 5.88 -11.53 0.24
N SER A 5 6.30 -10.57 -0.57
CA SER A 5 7.71 -10.38 -0.85
C SER A 5 7.96 -8.91 -1.12
N VAL A 6 9.16 -8.46 -0.82
CA VAL A 6 9.63 -7.15 -1.25
C VAL A 6 9.97 -7.30 -2.73
N GLY A 7 9.51 -6.35 -3.55
CA GLY A 7 9.74 -6.50 -4.97
C GLY A 7 9.86 -5.19 -5.71
N LYS A 8 10.22 -5.34 -6.97
CA LYS A 8 10.21 -4.25 -7.93
C LYS A 8 9.21 -4.55 -9.02
N VAL A 9 8.50 -3.51 -9.45
CA VAL A 9 7.62 -3.58 -10.60
C VAL A 9 8.20 -2.61 -11.63
N GLY A 10 8.87 -3.15 -12.64
CA GLY A 10 9.64 -2.33 -13.56
C GLY A 10 10.80 -1.69 -12.82
N THR A 11 10.85 -0.36 -12.80
CA THR A 11 11.86 0.40 -12.05
C THR A 11 11.34 0.88 -10.70
N THR A 12 10.13 0.45 -10.30
CA THR A 12 9.44 0.94 -9.10
C THR A 12 9.57 -0.08 -7.98
N GLU A 13 9.97 0.36 -6.80
CA GLU A 13 10.04 -0.49 -5.62
C GLU A 13 8.76 -0.37 -4.81
N VAL A 14 8.25 -1.53 -4.39
CA VAL A 14 7.08 -1.64 -3.52
C VAL A 14 7.49 -2.46 -2.30
N ASP A 15 7.03 -2.06 -1.11
CA ASP A 15 7.42 -2.75 0.12
C ASP A 15 7.03 -4.21 0.11
N PHE A 16 5.81 -4.52 -0.31
CA PHE A 16 5.34 -5.89 -0.39
C PHE A 16 4.48 -6.10 -1.62
N VAL A 17 4.62 -7.27 -2.22
CA VAL A 17 3.68 -7.74 -3.22
C VAL A 17 3.01 -8.98 -2.63
N ALA A 18 1.72 -8.90 -2.40
CA ALA A 18 0.95 -9.98 -1.79
C ALA A 18 0.14 -10.68 -2.87
N ARG A 19 0.05 -12.00 -2.78
CA ARG A 19 -0.76 -12.80 -3.69
C ARG A 19 -1.65 -13.73 -2.90
N LYS A 20 -2.92 -13.77 -3.28
CA LYS A 20 -3.91 -14.65 -2.68
C LYS A 20 -4.91 -15.03 -3.76
N ASN A 21 -5.09 -16.33 -4.00
CA ASN A 21 -6.05 -16.82 -5.00
C ASN A 21 -5.84 -16.18 -6.36
N GLU A 22 -4.57 -16.07 -6.78
CA GLU A 22 -4.17 -15.49 -8.05
C GLU A 22 -4.39 -13.97 -8.15
N ILE A 23 -4.82 -13.33 -7.06
CA ILE A 23 -4.93 -11.88 -7.01
C ILE A 23 -3.66 -11.29 -6.45
N THR A 24 -3.09 -10.35 -7.18
CA THR A 24 -1.89 -9.62 -6.75
C THR A 24 -2.31 -8.31 -6.09
N GLN A 25 -1.66 -7.98 -5.00
CA GLN A 25 -1.91 -6.72 -4.30
C GLN A 25 -0.57 -6.08 -3.97
N TYR A 26 -0.45 -4.78 -4.23
CA TYR A 26 0.74 -4.01 -3.89
C TYR A 26 0.52 -3.30 -2.57
N ILE A 27 1.48 -3.42 -1.66
CA ILE A 27 1.34 -2.91 -0.31
C ILE A 27 2.55 -2.06 0.06
N GLN A 28 2.28 -0.84 0.53
CA GLN A 28 3.27 0.01 1.17
C GLN A 28 2.92 0.12 2.65
N VAL A 29 3.92 0.34 3.48
CA VAL A 29 3.72 0.52 4.91
C VAL A 29 4.42 1.81 5.34
N SER A 30 3.70 2.66 6.07
CA SER A 30 4.24 3.91 6.56
C SER A 30 3.76 4.18 7.97
N ALA A 31 4.63 4.75 8.81
CA ALA A 31 4.22 5.11 10.17
C ALA A 31 3.20 6.25 10.14
N SER A 32 3.33 7.17 9.21
CA SER A 32 2.41 8.30 9.10
C SER A 32 2.45 8.88 7.69
N LEU A 33 1.30 9.32 7.22
CA LEU A 33 1.17 10.00 5.93
C LEU A 33 0.69 11.45 6.10
N THR A 34 0.74 11.97 7.33
CA THR A 34 0.26 13.33 7.60
C THR A 34 1.20 14.40 7.06
N ASP A 35 2.47 14.06 6.86
CA ASP A 35 3.41 14.95 6.18
C ASP A 35 3.26 14.77 4.67
N GLU A 36 3.08 15.87 3.96
CA GLU A 36 2.87 15.85 2.52
C GLU A 36 4.00 15.15 1.75
N LYS A 37 5.23 15.36 2.18
CA LYS A 37 6.38 14.71 1.53
C LYS A 37 6.36 13.19 1.74
N ALA A 38 6.00 12.75 2.93
CA ALA A 38 5.87 11.33 3.22
C ALA A 38 4.72 10.72 2.41
N PHE A 39 3.60 11.43 2.33
CA PHE A 39 2.45 11.01 1.53
C PHE A 39 2.85 10.79 0.07
N ASP A 40 3.49 11.79 -0.52
CA ASP A 40 3.89 11.71 -1.92
C ASP A 40 4.91 10.61 -2.16
N ARG A 41 5.86 10.45 -1.24
CA ARG A 41 6.88 9.42 -1.36
C ARG A 41 6.29 8.01 -1.37
N GLU A 42 5.26 7.77 -0.54
CA GLU A 42 4.62 6.46 -0.49
C GLU A 42 3.66 6.24 -1.66
N MET A 43 3.02 7.30 -2.12
CA MET A 43 2.08 7.21 -3.24
C MET A 43 2.79 7.03 -4.59
N PHE A 44 3.95 7.63 -4.75
CA PHE A 44 4.63 7.65 -6.05
C PHE A 44 4.85 6.26 -6.64
N PRO A 45 5.39 5.29 -5.90
CA PRO A 45 5.60 3.96 -6.46
C PRO A 45 4.30 3.30 -6.92
N LEU A 46 3.23 3.47 -6.15
CA LEU A 46 1.95 2.85 -6.49
C LEU A 46 1.29 3.52 -7.68
N ARG A 47 1.43 4.84 -7.81
CA ARG A 47 0.90 5.56 -8.97
C ARG A 47 1.63 5.20 -10.25
N ALA A 48 2.89 4.79 -10.15
CA ALA A 48 3.67 4.41 -11.31
C ALA A 48 3.27 3.06 -11.88
N ILE A 49 2.59 2.24 -11.09
CA ILE A 49 2.13 0.92 -11.52
C ILE A 49 0.82 1.08 -12.29
N LYS A 50 0.79 0.63 -13.54
CA LYS A 50 -0.32 0.89 -14.45
C LYS A 50 -1.28 -0.29 -14.62
N ASP A 51 -1.27 -1.23 -13.70
CA ASP A 51 -2.20 -2.34 -13.75
C ASP A 51 -3.45 -2.08 -12.90
N ASN A 52 -4.38 -3.03 -12.90
CA ASN A 52 -5.64 -2.91 -12.18
C ASN A 52 -5.65 -3.64 -10.84
N TYR A 53 -4.50 -4.10 -10.38
CA TYR A 53 -4.45 -4.80 -9.11
C TYR A 53 -4.60 -3.83 -7.94
N PRO A 54 -5.18 -4.29 -6.82
CA PRO A 54 -5.34 -3.43 -5.65
C PRO A 54 -4.01 -2.87 -5.15
N LYS A 55 -4.05 -1.61 -4.72
CA LYS A 55 -2.89 -0.92 -4.18
C LYS A 55 -3.29 -0.33 -2.84
N THR A 56 -2.54 -0.68 -1.80
CA THR A 56 -2.88 -0.31 -0.43
C THR A 56 -1.67 0.24 0.30
N ILE A 57 -1.89 1.27 1.10
CA ILE A 57 -0.90 1.75 2.05
C ILE A 57 -1.46 1.53 3.44
N PHE A 58 -0.72 0.82 4.29
CA PHE A 58 -1.06 0.69 5.69
C PHE A 58 -0.29 1.74 6.49
N THR A 59 -1.00 2.49 7.31
CA THR A 59 -0.42 3.55 8.11
C THR A 59 -0.88 3.44 9.56
N LEU A 60 -0.08 3.98 10.46
CA LEU A 60 -0.44 4.02 11.88
C LEU A 60 -1.25 5.27 12.23
N ASP A 61 -1.22 6.31 11.40
CA ASP A 61 -2.05 7.49 11.64
C ASP A 61 -3.50 7.21 11.27
N LYS A 62 -4.41 8.03 11.80
CA LYS A 62 -5.85 7.89 11.52
C LYS A 62 -6.41 9.07 10.73
N PHE A 63 -5.55 9.96 10.28
CA PHE A 63 -5.99 11.21 9.67
C PHE A 63 -6.02 11.13 8.14
N THR A 64 -5.34 10.15 7.56
CA THR A 64 -5.20 10.07 6.11
C THR A 64 -5.92 8.87 5.51
N LEU A 65 -6.75 8.18 6.28
CA LEU A 65 -7.46 7.00 5.79
C LEU A 65 -8.43 7.38 4.66
N GLY A 66 -8.52 6.55 3.65
CA GLY A 66 -9.42 6.78 2.53
C GLY A 66 -8.88 6.22 1.23
N ASN A 67 -9.51 6.64 0.13
CA ASN A 67 -9.12 6.22 -1.21
C ASN A 67 -8.61 7.42 -1.98
N TYR A 68 -7.44 7.27 -2.59
CA TYR A 68 -6.79 8.33 -3.34
C TYR A 68 -6.51 7.80 -4.75
N GLU A 69 -7.44 8.07 -5.65
CA GLU A 69 -7.30 7.68 -7.06
C GLU A 69 -7.05 6.16 -7.22
N GLY A 70 -7.78 5.36 -6.44
CA GLY A 70 -7.66 3.92 -6.51
C GLY A 70 -6.64 3.32 -5.55
N ILE A 71 -5.90 4.13 -4.82
CA ILE A 71 -4.97 3.67 -3.79
C ILE A 71 -5.66 3.80 -2.44
N GLU A 72 -5.83 2.66 -1.77
CA GLU A 72 -6.52 2.60 -0.49
C GLU A 72 -5.53 2.85 0.64
N VAL A 73 -5.84 3.80 1.53
CA VAL A 73 -5.04 4.01 2.75
C VAL A 73 -5.83 3.47 3.91
N GLN A 74 -5.28 2.48 4.60
CA GLN A 74 -5.95 1.77 5.68
C GLN A 74 -5.12 1.81 6.96
N SER A 75 -5.80 1.64 8.09
CA SER A 75 -5.14 1.56 9.38
C SER A 75 -4.44 0.21 9.52
N ALA A 76 -3.13 0.26 9.76
CA ALA A 76 -2.37 -0.97 10.01
C ALA A 76 -2.84 -1.65 11.29
N ILE A 77 -3.21 -0.87 12.31
CA ILE A 77 -3.69 -1.41 13.57
C ILE A 77 -5.00 -2.16 13.37
N ASP A 78 -5.94 -1.55 12.66
CA ASP A 78 -7.23 -2.19 12.39
C ASP A 78 -7.05 -3.46 11.56
N TRP A 79 -6.12 -3.45 10.61
CA TRP A 79 -5.85 -4.60 9.78
C TRP A 79 -5.28 -5.77 10.61
N PHE A 80 -4.36 -5.47 11.52
CA PHE A 80 -3.79 -6.51 12.39
C PHE A 80 -4.81 -7.08 13.38
N LEU A 81 -5.75 -6.25 13.86
CA LEU A 81 -6.75 -6.68 14.82
C LEU A 81 -7.95 -7.38 14.17
N LYS A 82 -8.05 -7.29 12.88
CA LYS A 82 -9.21 -7.78 12.14
C LYS A 82 -9.31 -9.29 12.12
N ASP A 83 -8.26 -9.95 12.38
CA ASP A 83 -8.20 -11.39 12.20
C ASP A 83 -8.16 -12.13 13.52
#